data_82b34f1d0d91e9807605f71cf4b20353
#
_entry.id   82b34f1d0d91e9807605f71cf4b20353
#
_cell.length_a   1.000
_cell.length_b   1.000
_cell.length_c   1.000
_cell.angle_alpha   90.00
_cell.angle_beta   90.00
_cell.angle_gamma   90.00
#
_symmetry.space_group_name_H-M   'P 1'
#
loop_
_entity.id
_entity.type
_entity.pdbx_description
1 polymer ?
#
loop_
_entity_poly.entity_id
_entity_poly.type
_entity_poly.pdbx_seq_one_letter_code
_entity_poly.pdbx_strand_id
1 'polypeptide(L)'
;MARCPPRPRGAPVVTATPAASRAAEILARPVSLNGLTVPNRIAMAPMTRMFSPGGIPGENVASYYGRRAAAGVGLIVTEGTYVGHDSAGQSDRVPRFHGEEQLAGWAKVAEAVHAGGGTIVPQLWHIGMVRNQGEPPVADAPAVGPSGVRPDGTEGTGKVMTQRDLDDVIGAFAEAAAAAERIGFDGVEIHGAHGYLVDQFLWAGTNRRTDAYGGDAVARTRFAAEIVAAVRQTVSAEFPVIFRYSQWKQEAYDARLAETPEELEAILAPLAAAGVDAFHASTRRYWVPEFDGSDLNLAGWTKKLTGRPTITVGSVGLDGDFIKAFQGQGSAVRNLDDLLDRLERDEFDMVAVGRALLQDPEWAAKILAGRFDELKPYDTAALKTLS
;
A
#
# COMPACT_ATOMS: atom_id res chain seq x y z
N MET A 1 44.05 -42.93 -55.88
CA MET A 1 43.17 -42.81 -54.68
C MET A 1 43.62 -41.60 -53.87
N ALA A 2 42.98 -40.49 -54.07
CA ALA A 2 43.26 -39.22 -53.33
C ALA A 2 42.49 -39.24 -52.02
N ARG A 3 43.17 -39.07 -50.89
CA ARG A 3 42.57 -38.94 -49.55
C ARG A 3 42.02 -37.53 -49.35
N CYS A 4 40.75 -37.44 -49.01
CA CYS A 4 40.07 -36.20 -48.64
C CYS A 4 40.61 -35.69 -47.29
N PRO A 5 40.85 -34.38 -47.09
CA PRO A 5 41.31 -33.85 -45.82
C PRO A 5 40.17 -33.81 -44.79
N PRO A 6 40.45 -33.92 -43.47
CA PRO A 6 39.42 -33.91 -42.42
C PRO A 6 38.82 -32.51 -42.25
N ARG A 7 37.50 -32.43 -42.01
CA ARG A 7 36.78 -31.18 -41.72
C ARG A 7 37.27 -30.58 -40.39
N PRO A 8 37.38 -29.26 -40.28
CA PRO A 8 37.72 -28.62 -39.02
C PRO A 8 36.59 -28.85 -38.00
N ARG A 9 36.98 -29.19 -36.76
CA ARG A 9 36.06 -29.30 -35.63
C ARG A 9 35.52 -27.89 -35.35
N GLY A 10 34.17 -27.76 -35.30
CA GLY A 10 33.51 -26.51 -34.97
C GLY A 10 33.94 -26.02 -33.58
N ALA A 11 34.27 -24.72 -33.49
CA ALA A 11 34.51 -24.06 -32.22
C ALA A 11 33.30 -24.16 -31.31
N PRO A 12 33.48 -24.26 -29.99
CA PRO A 12 32.36 -24.30 -29.05
C PRO A 12 31.54 -23.02 -29.19
N VAL A 13 30.25 -23.16 -29.44
CA VAL A 13 29.28 -22.07 -29.38
C VAL A 13 29.20 -21.64 -27.91
N VAL A 14 29.90 -20.56 -27.57
CA VAL A 14 29.71 -19.88 -26.28
C VAL A 14 28.32 -19.26 -26.33
N THR A 15 27.34 -19.93 -25.74
CA THR A 15 26.03 -19.32 -25.47
C THR A 15 26.26 -18.20 -24.47
N ALA A 16 26.32 -16.96 -24.94
CA ALA A 16 26.29 -15.81 -24.04
C ALA A 16 25.01 -15.89 -23.19
N THR A 17 25.15 -15.85 -21.88
CA THR A 17 24.02 -15.66 -20.96
C THR A 17 23.30 -14.37 -21.41
N PRO A 18 21.99 -14.38 -21.63
CA PRO A 18 21.27 -13.18 -22.01
C PRO A 18 21.58 -12.09 -20.98
N ALA A 19 21.97 -10.92 -21.45
CA ALA A 19 22.15 -9.76 -20.57
C ALA A 19 20.83 -9.54 -19.80
N ALA A 20 20.92 -9.31 -18.48
CA ALA A 20 19.75 -9.00 -17.67
C ALA A 20 19.00 -7.83 -18.33
N SER A 21 17.67 -7.90 -18.37
CA SER A 21 16.89 -6.78 -18.91
C SER A 21 17.07 -5.54 -18.02
N ARG A 22 17.02 -4.34 -18.61
CA ARG A 22 17.05 -3.07 -17.85
C ARG A 22 16.10 -3.09 -16.64
N ALA A 23 14.92 -3.67 -16.80
CA ALA A 23 13.96 -3.80 -15.71
C ALA A 23 14.50 -4.67 -14.57
N ALA A 24 15.16 -5.79 -14.87
CA ALA A 24 15.80 -6.64 -13.87
C ALA A 24 16.94 -5.90 -13.15
N GLU A 25 17.78 -5.16 -13.88
CA GLU A 25 18.90 -4.41 -13.28
C GLU A 25 18.43 -3.33 -12.29
N ILE A 26 17.28 -2.69 -12.55
CA ILE A 26 16.73 -1.62 -11.71
C ILE A 26 15.88 -2.20 -10.59
N LEU A 27 14.91 -3.07 -10.92
CA LEU A 27 13.90 -3.54 -9.99
C LEU A 27 14.39 -4.64 -9.05
N ALA A 28 15.41 -5.43 -9.40
CA ALA A 28 15.99 -6.44 -8.53
C ALA A 28 16.89 -5.87 -7.42
N ARG A 29 17.15 -4.55 -7.40
CA ARG A 29 17.97 -3.93 -6.35
C ARG A 29 17.24 -3.98 -5.03
N PRO A 30 17.89 -4.42 -3.93
CA PRO A 30 17.28 -4.39 -2.60
C PRO A 30 17.03 -2.95 -2.13
N VAL A 31 16.05 -2.79 -1.24
CA VAL A 31 15.71 -1.51 -0.59
C VAL A 31 15.71 -1.70 0.91
N SER A 32 16.30 -0.74 1.64
CA SER A 32 16.25 -0.71 3.11
C SER A 32 15.09 0.19 3.57
N LEU A 33 14.23 -0.37 4.40
CA LEU A 33 13.18 0.34 5.10
C LEU A 33 13.45 0.20 6.61
N ASN A 34 14.15 1.18 7.19
CA ASN A 34 14.66 1.08 8.56
C ASN A 34 15.52 -0.20 8.75
N GLY A 35 15.23 -1.09 9.68
CA GLY A 35 15.94 -2.36 9.88
C GLY A 35 15.63 -3.46 8.87
N LEU A 36 14.57 -3.31 8.06
CA LEU A 36 14.13 -4.29 7.07
C LEU A 36 14.87 -4.12 5.74
N THR A 37 15.42 -5.21 5.21
CA THR A 37 15.91 -5.27 3.83
C THR A 37 14.88 -5.97 2.95
N VAL A 38 14.19 -5.21 2.09
CA VAL A 38 13.30 -5.74 1.06
C VAL A 38 14.14 -6.24 -0.11
N PRO A 39 13.96 -7.48 -0.61
CA PRO A 39 14.89 -8.09 -1.57
C PRO A 39 14.88 -7.43 -2.96
N ASN A 40 13.86 -6.66 -3.30
CA ASN A 40 13.77 -5.95 -4.58
C ASN A 40 12.80 -4.77 -4.46
N ARG A 41 12.66 -3.97 -5.54
CA ARG A 41 11.84 -2.74 -5.56
C ARG A 41 10.36 -2.97 -5.91
N ILE A 42 9.90 -4.21 -5.98
CA ILE A 42 8.51 -4.53 -6.33
C ILE A 42 7.72 -4.81 -5.06
N ALA A 43 6.70 -3.98 -4.81
CA ALA A 43 5.73 -4.22 -3.75
C ALA A 43 4.37 -4.62 -4.32
N MET A 44 3.60 -5.41 -3.59
CA MET A 44 2.18 -5.61 -3.84
C MET A 44 1.39 -4.52 -3.14
N ALA A 45 0.59 -3.76 -3.89
CA ALA A 45 -0.30 -2.75 -3.34
C ALA A 45 -1.44 -3.38 -2.53
N PRO A 46 -1.90 -2.76 -1.43
CA PRO A 46 -3.05 -3.24 -0.68
C PRO A 46 -4.33 -3.16 -1.51
N MET A 47 -5.06 -4.27 -1.54
CA MET A 47 -6.32 -4.41 -2.26
C MET A 47 -7.29 -5.23 -1.43
N THR A 48 -8.42 -4.66 -1.02
CA THR A 48 -9.47 -5.36 -0.25
C THR A 48 -10.06 -6.49 -1.07
N ARG A 49 -9.96 -7.73 -0.54
CA ARG A 49 -10.39 -8.95 -1.24
C ARG A 49 -11.69 -9.53 -0.70
N MET A 50 -11.98 -9.32 0.59
CA MET A 50 -13.20 -9.81 1.26
C MET A 50 -13.33 -11.34 1.25
N PHE A 51 -12.25 -12.08 1.43
CA PHE A 51 -12.21 -13.55 1.49
C PHE A 51 -11.87 -14.10 2.87
N SER A 52 -12.10 -13.30 3.93
CA SER A 52 -11.83 -13.64 5.32
C SER A 52 -13.12 -13.69 6.14
N PRO A 53 -13.96 -14.75 6.02
CA PRO A 53 -15.20 -14.87 6.78
C PRO A 53 -14.94 -14.76 8.28
N GLY A 54 -15.78 -14.02 9.02
CA GLY A 54 -15.58 -13.74 10.44
C GLY A 54 -14.35 -12.87 10.73
N GLY A 55 -13.76 -12.24 9.69
CA GLY A 55 -12.53 -11.47 9.79
C GLY A 55 -11.27 -12.32 9.94
N ILE A 56 -11.34 -13.64 9.70
CA ILE A 56 -10.24 -14.60 9.89
C ILE A 56 -9.58 -14.91 8.54
N PRO A 57 -8.30 -14.56 8.32
CA PRO A 57 -7.58 -15.00 7.13
C PRO A 57 -7.36 -16.52 7.17
N GLY A 58 -7.85 -17.21 6.14
CA GLY A 58 -7.70 -18.65 6.00
C GLY A 58 -6.50 -19.07 5.15
N GLU A 59 -6.36 -20.36 4.90
CA GLU A 59 -5.31 -20.95 4.05
C GLU A 59 -5.36 -20.42 2.61
N ASN A 60 -6.53 -20.06 2.10
CA ASN A 60 -6.71 -19.44 0.81
C ASN A 60 -6.04 -18.05 0.75
N VAL A 61 -6.10 -17.27 1.83
CA VAL A 61 -5.44 -15.96 1.96
C VAL A 61 -3.92 -16.14 2.07
N ALA A 62 -3.46 -17.10 2.90
CA ALA A 62 -2.05 -17.45 3.00
C ALA A 62 -1.47 -17.88 1.65
N SER A 63 -2.15 -18.75 0.95
CA SER A 63 -1.76 -19.20 -0.40
C SER A 63 -1.76 -18.05 -1.42
N TYR A 64 -2.71 -17.12 -1.34
CA TYR A 64 -2.80 -15.96 -2.23
C TYR A 64 -1.58 -15.04 -2.11
N TYR A 65 -1.16 -14.69 -0.91
CA TYR A 65 0.02 -13.86 -0.70
C TYR A 65 1.33 -14.63 -0.91
N GLY A 66 1.41 -15.88 -0.43
CA GLY A 66 2.59 -16.73 -0.58
C GLY A 66 2.98 -16.99 -2.04
N ARG A 67 2.00 -17.19 -2.95
CA ARG A 67 2.30 -17.35 -4.40
C ARG A 67 2.96 -16.12 -5.00
N ARG A 68 2.59 -14.92 -4.58
CA ARG A 68 3.16 -13.66 -5.09
C ARG A 68 4.56 -13.43 -4.57
N ALA A 69 4.81 -13.78 -3.31
CA ALA A 69 6.16 -13.79 -2.74
C ALA A 69 7.06 -14.78 -3.50
N ALA A 70 6.61 -16.03 -3.69
CA ALA A 70 7.33 -17.05 -4.45
C ALA A 70 7.58 -16.66 -5.93
N ALA A 71 6.75 -15.79 -6.48
CA ALA A 71 6.91 -15.22 -7.82
C ALA A 71 7.75 -13.91 -7.82
N GLY A 72 8.46 -13.59 -6.73
CA GLY A 72 9.44 -12.52 -6.70
C GLY A 72 8.90 -11.14 -6.28
N VAL A 73 7.72 -11.03 -5.69
CA VAL A 73 7.29 -9.79 -5.04
C VAL A 73 8.09 -9.61 -3.75
N GLY A 74 8.85 -8.51 -3.65
CA GLY A 74 9.75 -8.26 -2.52
C GLY A 74 9.02 -7.85 -1.25
N LEU A 75 8.02 -6.97 -1.35
CA LEU A 75 7.21 -6.52 -0.22
C LEU A 75 5.72 -6.75 -0.51
N ILE A 76 5.03 -7.40 0.41
CA ILE A 76 3.57 -7.52 0.34
C ILE A 76 2.94 -6.57 1.37
N VAL A 77 2.13 -5.61 0.90
CA VAL A 77 1.21 -4.89 1.77
C VAL A 77 -0.12 -5.63 1.70
N THR A 78 -0.64 -6.10 2.83
CA THR A 78 -1.91 -6.85 2.85
C THR A 78 -3.08 -5.97 2.40
N GLU A 79 -4.23 -6.58 2.11
CA GLU A 79 -5.49 -5.84 2.09
C GLU A 79 -5.68 -5.06 3.39
N GLY A 80 -6.47 -3.97 3.34
CA GLY A 80 -6.84 -3.22 4.55
C GLY A 80 -7.45 -4.16 5.58
N THR A 81 -6.92 -4.11 6.82
CA THR A 81 -7.34 -4.97 7.91
C THR A 81 -7.73 -4.12 9.12
N TYR A 82 -8.91 -4.39 9.70
CA TYR A 82 -9.49 -3.54 10.73
C TYR A 82 -8.72 -3.64 12.04
N VAL A 83 -8.37 -2.47 12.61
CA VAL A 83 -7.85 -2.37 13.98
C VAL A 83 -8.95 -2.66 15.01
N GLY A 84 -8.58 -2.92 16.28
CA GLY A 84 -9.46 -3.33 17.36
C GLY A 84 -10.38 -2.21 17.88
N HIS A 85 -11.26 -1.68 17.03
CA HIS A 85 -12.24 -0.67 17.38
C HIS A 85 -13.60 -0.98 16.73
N ASP A 86 -14.71 -0.87 17.47
CA ASP A 86 -16.05 -1.28 17.01
C ASP A 86 -16.49 -0.61 15.71
N SER A 87 -16.10 0.65 15.52
CA SER A 87 -16.42 1.43 14.31
C SER A 87 -15.39 1.26 13.17
N ALA A 88 -14.39 0.40 13.33
CA ALA A 88 -13.28 0.32 12.37
C ALA A 88 -13.69 -0.19 10.98
N GLY A 89 -14.79 -0.93 10.89
CA GLY A 89 -15.18 -1.60 9.65
C GLY A 89 -16.67 -1.72 9.42
N GLN A 90 -17.05 -2.26 8.24
CA GLN A 90 -18.44 -2.50 7.85
C GLN A 90 -18.61 -3.83 7.07
N SER A 91 -17.77 -4.83 7.33
CA SER A 91 -17.89 -6.14 6.69
C SER A 91 -17.25 -7.24 7.51
N ASP A 92 -17.95 -8.35 7.69
CA ASP A 92 -17.43 -9.57 8.31
C ASP A 92 -16.47 -10.35 7.42
N ARG A 93 -16.31 -9.93 6.17
CA ARG A 93 -15.46 -10.61 5.18
C ARG A 93 -14.10 -9.92 4.99
N VAL A 94 -13.93 -8.74 5.57
CA VAL A 94 -12.65 -8.04 5.64
C VAL A 94 -11.89 -8.54 6.86
N PRO A 95 -10.61 -8.88 6.75
CA PRO A 95 -9.86 -9.40 7.88
C PRO A 95 -9.69 -8.35 8.98
N ARG A 96 -9.52 -8.84 10.22
CA ARG A 96 -9.27 -8.01 11.41
C ARG A 96 -7.85 -8.26 11.90
N PHE A 97 -7.22 -7.22 12.42
CA PHE A 97 -5.88 -7.33 13.02
C PHE A 97 -5.94 -7.27 14.56
N HIS A 98 -6.95 -7.92 15.11
CA HIS A 98 -7.18 -8.11 16.55
C HIS A 98 -7.98 -9.41 16.75
N GLY A 99 -7.93 -9.95 17.98
CA GLY A 99 -8.55 -11.24 18.30
C GLY A 99 -7.61 -12.42 18.03
N GLU A 100 -7.71 -13.44 18.86
CA GLU A 100 -6.76 -14.56 18.88
C GLU A 100 -6.81 -15.37 17.57
N GLU A 101 -8.01 -15.75 17.11
CA GLU A 101 -8.20 -16.53 15.89
C GLU A 101 -7.74 -15.77 14.63
N GLN A 102 -8.04 -14.47 14.56
CA GLN A 102 -7.66 -13.61 13.45
C GLN A 102 -6.12 -13.47 13.37
N LEU A 103 -5.47 -13.22 14.50
CA LEU A 103 -4.02 -13.12 14.58
C LEU A 103 -3.33 -14.45 14.29
N ALA A 104 -3.89 -15.59 14.72
CA ALA A 104 -3.38 -16.91 14.34
C ALA A 104 -3.49 -17.17 12.83
N GLY A 105 -4.57 -16.70 12.18
CA GLY A 105 -4.69 -16.74 10.73
C GLY A 105 -3.64 -15.88 10.04
N TRP A 106 -3.40 -14.67 10.51
CA TRP A 106 -2.38 -13.78 9.99
C TRP A 106 -0.95 -14.31 10.16
N ALA A 107 -0.65 -14.98 11.28
CA ALA A 107 0.67 -15.61 11.48
C ALA A 107 0.99 -16.63 10.37
N LYS A 108 -0.01 -17.44 9.95
CA LYS A 108 0.16 -18.38 8.82
C LYS A 108 0.36 -17.66 7.48
N VAL A 109 -0.26 -16.49 7.30
CA VAL A 109 -0.06 -15.67 6.10
C VAL A 109 1.39 -15.16 6.05
N ALA A 110 1.91 -14.64 7.17
CA ALA A 110 3.30 -14.18 7.26
C ALA A 110 4.29 -15.32 6.98
N GLU A 111 4.08 -16.49 7.60
CA GLU A 111 4.88 -17.70 7.34
C GLU A 111 4.89 -18.10 5.85
N ALA A 112 3.73 -18.08 5.18
CA ALA A 112 3.62 -18.43 3.76
C ALA A 112 4.36 -17.43 2.85
N VAL A 113 4.35 -16.14 3.18
CA VAL A 113 5.09 -15.11 2.44
C VAL A 113 6.59 -15.25 2.65
N HIS A 114 7.05 -15.46 3.88
CA HIS A 114 8.46 -15.71 4.19
C HIS A 114 8.99 -16.98 3.51
N ALA A 115 8.20 -18.05 3.51
CA ALA A 115 8.54 -19.28 2.76
C ALA A 115 8.70 -19.02 1.26
N GLY A 116 8.00 -18.02 0.71
CA GLY A 116 8.15 -17.56 -0.68
C GLY A 116 9.32 -16.60 -0.90
N GLY A 117 10.07 -16.22 0.14
CA GLY A 117 11.21 -15.29 0.06
C GLY A 117 10.85 -13.81 0.00
N GLY A 118 9.59 -13.44 0.26
CA GLY A 118 9.12 -12.06 0.35
C GLY A 118 9.07 -11.56 1.80
N THR A 119 8.80 -10.27 1.96
CA THR A 119 8.49 -9.60 3.23
C THR A 119 7.03 -9.13 3.23
N ILE A 120 6.42 -8.96 4.42
CA ILE A 120 5.01 -8.63 4.54
C ILE A 120 4.72 -7.64 5.66
N VAL A 121 3.85 -6.66 5.37
CA VAL A 121 3.33 -5.70 6.35
C VAL A 121 1.80 -5.66 6.28
N PRO A 122 1.06 -5.62 7.41
CA PRO A 122 -0.38 -5.42 7.38
C PRO A 122 -0.70 -3.95 7.10
N GLN A 123 -1.73 -3.69 6.29
CA GLN A 123 -2.30 -2.35 6.20
C GLN A 123 -3.35 -2.17 7.30
N LEU A 124 -2.99 -1.46 8.37
CA LEU A 124 -3.87 -1.16 9.50
C LEU A 124 -4.91 -0.10 9.10
N TRP A 125 -6.19 -0.42 9.30
CA TRP A 125 -7.27 0.33 8.69
C TRP A 125 -8.44 0.60 9.65
N HIS A 126 -8.97 1.82 9.57
CA HIS A 126 -10.22 2.25 10.18
C HIS A 126 -10.97 3.12 9.17
N ILE A 127 -12.19 2.73 8.78
CA ILE A 127 -12.93 3.38 7.70
C ILE A 127 -13.57 4.73 8.08
N GLY A 128 -13.72 5.02 9.38
CA GLY A 128 -14.25 6.30 9.84
C GLY A 128 -15.69 6.58 9.42
N MET A 129 -15.92 7.78 8.90
CA MET A 129 -17.23 8.25 8.44
C MET A 129 -17.78 7.52 7.21
N VAL A 130 -16.96 6.69 6.53
CA VAL A 130 -17.42 5.86 5.41
C VAL A 130 -18.30 4.69 5.89
N ARG A 131 -18.25 4.36 7.20
CA ARG A 131 -19.09 3.33 7.80
C ARG A 131 -20.57 3.65 7.65
N ASN A 132 -21.37 2.66 7.27
CA ASN A 132 -22.83 2.72 7.33
C ASN A 132 -23.36 2.08 8.63
N GLN A 133 -24.37 2.68 9.20
CA GLN A 133 -25.02 2.14 10.41
C GLN A 133 -25.73 0.82 10.08
N GLY A 134 -25.75 -0.12 11.02
CA GLY A 134 -26.36 -1.43 10.85
C GLY A 134 -25.46 -2.49 10.21
N GLU A 135 -24.29 -2.10 9.72
CA GLU A 135 -23.35 -3.01 9.07
C GLU A 135 -22.48 -3.79 10.07
N PRO A 136 -22.12 -5.05 9.76
CA PRO A 136 -21.23 -5.85 10.61
C PRO A 136 -19.81 -5.24 10.66
N PRO A 137 -18.94 -5.66 11.58
CA PRO A 137 -19.12 -6.70 12.59
C PRO A 137 -19.94 -6.24 13.82
N VAL A 138 -20.04 -4.94 14.11
CA VAL A 138 -20.75 -4.38 15.24
C VAL A 138 -21.84 -3.45 14.72
N ALA A 139 -23.06 -3.99 14.52
CA ALA A 139 -24.15 -3.28 13.86
C ALA A 139 -24.52 -1.94 14.53
N ASP A 140 -24.48 -1.88 15.86
CA ASP A 140 -24.85 -0.69 16.63
C ASP A 140 -23.73 0.36 16.74
N ALA A 141 -22.50 0.04 16.28
CA ALA A 141 -21.40 0.99 16.32
C ALA A 141 -21.64 2.16 15.35
N PRO A 142 -21.48 3.42 15.81
CA PRO A 142 -21.67 4.58 14.95
C PRO A 142 -20.49 4.73 13.97
N ALA A 143 -20.70 5.41 12.84
CA ALA A 143 -19.59 6.02 12.12
C ALA A 143 -18.96 7.10 13.00
N VAL A 144 -17.63 7.22 12.98
CA VAL A 144 -16.90 8.21 13.77
C VAL A 144 -15.91 8.98 12.89
N GLY A 145 -15.67 10.24 13.21
CA GLY A 145 -14.73 11.07 12.45
C GLY A 145 -14.47 12.40 13.11
N PRO A 146 -13.65 13.27 12.49
CA PRO A 146 -13.25 14.55 13.10
C PRO A 146 -14.43 15.50 13.33
N SER A 147 -15.43 15.53 12.43
CA SER A 147 -16.47 16.55 12.42
C SER A 147 -17.86 16.07 12.01
N GLY A 148 -18.08 14.73 11.92
CA GLY A 148 -19.36 14.19 11.48
C GLY A 148 -19.67 14.45 9.99
N VAL A 149 -18.65 14.69 9.18
CA VAL A 149 -18.73 14.96 7.73
C VAL A 149 -18.13 13.78 6.98
N ARG A 150 -18.87 13.23 6.02
CA ARG A 150 -18.38 12.18 5.11
C ARG A 150 -17.49 12.78 4.01
N PRO A 151 -16.62 11.98 3.36
CA PRO A 151 -15.79 12.47 2.26
C PRO A 151 -16.58 12.99 1.05
N ASP A 152 -17.82 12.54 0.83
CA ASP A 152 -18.73 13.07 -0.19
C ASP A 152 -19.40 14.41 0.19
N GLY A 153 -19.09 14.94 1.38
CA GLY A 153 -19.66 16.18 1.90
C GLY A 153 -20.96 16.01 2.70
N THR A 154 -21.50 14.79 2.81
CA THR A 154 -22.71 14.54 3.61
C THR A 154 -22.42 14.78 5.10
N GLU A 155 -23.30 15.51 5.78
CA GLU A 155 -23.16 15.90 7.19
C GLU A 155 -24.14 15.14 8.11
N GLY A 156 -23.80 15.10 9.41
CA GLY A 156 -24.73 14.63 10.47
C GLY A 156 -25.00 13.13 10.48
N THR A 157 -24.20 12.33 9.79
CA THR A 157 -24.41 10.88 9.67
C THR A 157 -23.64 10.03 10.68
N GLY A 158 -22.83 10.65 11.55
CA GLY A 158 -22.00 9.94 12.50
C GLY A 158 -21.64 10.80 13.72
N LYS A 159 -20.82 10.21 14.60
CA LYS A 159 -20.37 10.83 15.86
C LYS A 159 -19.08 11.62 15.62
N VAL A 160 -19.05 12.87 16.09
CA VAL A 160 -17.79 13.64 16.23
C VAL A 160 -16.98 13.02 17.36
N MET A 161 -15.72 12.66 17.08
CA MET A 161 -14.85 12.02 18.05
C MET A 161 -14.49 12.96 19.20
N THR A 162 -14.67 12.48 20.42
CA THR A 162 -14.16 13.10 21.66
C THR A 162 -12.70 12.74 21.87
N GLN A 163 -12.03 13.35 22.86
CA GLN A 163 -10.65 12.96 23.22
C GLN A 163 -10.54 11.47 23.54
N ARG A 164 -11.50 10.93 24.27
CA ARG A 164 -11.52 9.49 24.59
C ARG A 164 -11.62 8.62 23.33
N ASP A 165 -12.46 8.99 22.36
CA ASP A 165 -12.56 8.24 21.10
C ASP A 165 -11.24 8.29 20.32
N LEU A 166 -10.51 9.43 20.37
CA LEU A 166 -9.18 9.56 19.77
C LEU A 166 -8.19 8.63 20.46
N ASP A 167 -8.15 8.65 21.79
CA ASP A 167 -7.24 7.82 22.59
C ASP A 167 -7.52 6.33 22.37
N ASP A 168 -8.78 5.92 22.31
CA ASP A 168 -9.19 4.52 22.05
C ASP A 168 -8.73 4.06 20.66
N VAL A 169 -8.86 4.90 19.63
CA VAL A 169 -8.39 4.56 18.27
C VAL A 169 -6.86 4.55 18.19
N ILE A 170 -6.16 5.52 18.78
CA ILE A 170 -4.69 5.55 18.85
C ILE A 170 -4.18 4.25 19.49
N GLY A 171 -4.78 3.86 20.61
CA GLY A 171 -4.49 2.60 21.30
C GLY A 171 -4.69 1.37 20.39
N ALA A 172 -5.80 1.33 19.65
CA ALA A 172 -6.10 0.21 18.74
C ALA A 172 -5.06 0.05 17.61
N PHE A 173 -4.54 1.15 17.05
CA PHE A 173 -3.43 1.09 16.07
C PHE A 173 -2.13 0.59 16.70
N ALA A 174 -1.81 1.08 17.91
CA ALA A 174 -0.60 0.67 18.64
C ALA A 174 -0.64 -0.83 19.02
N GLU A 175 -1.77 -1.32 19.53
CA GLU A 175 -1.99 -2.74 19.84
C GLU A 175 -1.88 -3.62 18.60
N ALA A 176 -2.45 -3.19 17.47
CA ALA A 176 -2.35 -3.90 16.20
C ALA A 176 -0.91 -3.98 15.70
N ALA A 177 -0.13 -2.90 15.83
CA ALA A 177 1.30 -2.88 15.45
C ALA A 177 2.13 -3.81 16.34
N ALA A 178 1.94 -3.78 17.67
CA ALA A 178 2.58 -4.70 18.61
C ALA A 178 2.22 -6.17 18.31
N ALA A 179 0.96 -6.42 17.91
CA ALA A 179 0.54 -7.75 17.49
C ALA A 179 1.23 -8.17 16.19
N ALA A 180 1.40 -7.26 15.21
CA ALA A 180 2.08 -7.54 13.94
C ALA A 180 3.52 -8.01 14.19
N GLU A 181 4.29 -7.28 14.97
CA GLU A 181 5.66 -7.68 15.32
C GLU A 181 5.69 -9.03 16.05
N ARG A 182 4.81 -9.22 17.04
CA ARG A 182 4.74 -10.47 17.81
C ARG A 182 4.45 -11.72 16.98
N ILE A 183 3.61 -11.61 15.94
CA ILE A 183 3.23 -12.75 15.08
C ILE A 183 4.11 -12.88 13.84
N GLY A 184 5.19 -12.09 13.72
CA GLY A 184 6.23 -12.25 12.71
C GLY A 184 6.02 -11.47 11.42
N PHE A 185 5.25 -10.37 11.42
CA PHE A 185 5.28 -9.41 10.31
C PHE A 185 6.55 -8.58 10.33
N ASP A 186 6.94 -8.03 9.17
CA ASP A 186 8.20 -7.32 8.96
C ASP A 186 8.08 -5.79 9.15
N GLY A 187 6.91 -5.29 9.47
CA GLY A 187 6.58 -3.88 9.64
C GLY A 187 5.07 -3.68 9.65
N VAL A 188 4.63 -2.42 9.63
CA VAL A 188 3.20 -2.06 9.46
C VAL A 188 3.04 -0.93 8.45
N GLU A 189 1.89 -0.89 7.77
CA GLU A 189 1.45 0.28 7.00
C GLU A 189 0.20 0.88 7.65
N ILE A 190 0.24 2.17 8.00
CA ILE A 190 -0.91 2.93 8.49
C ILE A 190 -1.69 3.47 7.29
N HIS A 191 -2.97 3.14 7.19
CA HIS A 191 -3.84 3.61 6.12
C HIS A 191 -4.36 5.03 6.37
N GLY A 192 -3.60 6.04 5.91
CA GLY A 192 -3.93 7.47 6.00
C GLY A 192 -4.38 8.08 4.68
N ALA A 193 -5.12 7.33 3.84
CA ALA A 193 -5.48 7.71 2.49
C ALA A 193 -6.97 7.49 2.18
N HIS A 194 -7.41 7.96 1.01
CA HIS A 194 -8.65 7.61 0.30
C HIS A 194 -9.95 8.02 0.98
N GLY A 195 -9.90 8.95 1.94
CA GLY A 195 -11.08 9.42 2.67
C GLY A 195 -11.46 8.56 3.87
N TYR A 196 -10.57 7.66 4.34
CA TYR A 196 -10.79 6.89 5.56
C TYR A 196 -10.36 7.66 6.83
N LEU A 197 -10.55 7.12 8.03
CA LEU A 197 -10.49 7.88 9.27
C LEU A 197 -9.28 8.79 9.41
N VAL A 198 -8.07 8.26 9.22
CA VAL A 198 -6.84 9.05 9.39
C VAL A 198 -6.76 10.16 8.35
N ASP A 199 -7.13 9.88 7.10
CA ASP A 199 -7.21 10.86 6.03
C ASP A 199 -8.31 11.91 6.27
N GLN A 200 -9.43 11.53 6.91
CA GLN A 200 -10.49 12.48 7.29
C GLN A 200 -10.00 13.54 8.28
N PHE A 201 -9.02 13.21 9.13
CA PHE A 201 -8.37 14.21 9.99
C PHE A 201 -7.40 15.10 9.22
N LEU A 202 -6.65 14.55 8.27
CA LEU A 202 -5.70 15.31 7.46
C LEU A 202 -6.38 16.32 6.52
N TRP A 203 -7.53 15.94 5.94
CA TRP A 203 -8.17 16.70 4.89
C TRP A 203 -9.14 17.78 5.42
N ALA A 204 -8.93 19.04 5.00
CA ALA A 204 -9.78 20.18 5.40
C ALA A 204 -11.26 20.00 5.02
N GLY A 205 -11.57 19.23 3.96
CA GLY A 205 -12.94 18.96 3.52
C GLY A 205 -13.79 18.21 4.55
N THR A 206 -13.17 17.36 5.37
CA THR A 206 -13.84 16.58 6.42
C THR A 206 -13.49 17.00 7.83
N ASN A 207 -12.32 17.66 8.04
CA ASN A 207 -11.89 18.11 9.35
C ASN A 207 -12.20 19.61 9.56
N ARG A 208 -13.32 19.88 10.23
CA ARG A 208 -13.79 21.23 10.60
C ARG A 208 -13.62 21.51 12.10
N ARG A 209 -12.72 20.79 12.77
CA ARG A 209 -12.44 21.00 14.20
C ARG A 209 -11.77 22.34 14.44
N THR A 210 -12.03 22.89 15.62
CA THR A 210 -11.45 24.16 16.10
C THR A 210 -10.55 23.96 17.33
N ASP A 211 -10.35 22.71 17.74
CA ASP A 211 -9.42 22.32 18.80
C ASP A 211 -8.03 21.96 18.23
N ALA A 212 -7.18 21.37 19.06
CA ALA A 212 -5.81 21.00 18.72
C ALA A 212 -5.65 20.00 17.54
N TYR A 213 -6.74 19.42 17.05
CA TYR A 213 -6.77 18.45 15.96
C TYR A 213 -7.35 19.02 14.65
N GLY A 214 -7.63 20.31 14.59
CA GLY A 214 -8.19 21.01 13.44
C GLY A 214 -7.52 22.33 13.16
N GLY A 215 -7.95 23.03 12.11
CA GLY A 215 -7.36 24.31 11.68
C GLY A 215 -6.40 24.15 10.51
N ASP A 216 -5.13 24.56 10.65
CA ASP A 216 -4.13 24.48 9.59
C ASP A 216 -3.67 23.03 9.31
N ALA A 217 -2.84 22.84 8.29
CA ALA A 217 -2.37 21.53 7.86
C ALA A 217 -1.57 20.80 8.97
N VAL A 218 -0.77 21.54 9.75
CA VAL A 218 0.03 20.96 10.84
C VAL A 218 -0.88 20.47 11.97
N ALA A 219 -1.86 21.27 12.40
CA ALA A 219 -2.82 20.88 13.44
C ALA A 219 -3.69 19.69 13.01
N ARG A 220 -4.13 19.64 11.75
CA ARG A 220 -4.87 18.49 11.23
C ARG A 220 -4.05 17.20 11.17
N THR A 221 -2.72 17.30 11.06
CA THR A 221 -1.83 16.13 11.05
C THR A 221 -1.62 15.51 12.44
N ARG A 222 -1.95 16.21 13.49
CA ARG A 222 -1.69 15.81 14.88
C ARG A 222 -2.23 14.41 15.22
N PHE A 223 -3.46 14.09 14.85
CA PHE A 223 -4.04 12.75 15.13
C PHE A 223 -3.23 11.62 14.46
N ALA A 224 -2.85 11.79 13.20
CA ALA A 224 -2.02 10.82 12.49
C ALA A 224 -0.62 10.70 13.11
N ALA A 225 -0.02 11.82 13.52
CA ALA A 225 1.28 11.84 14.18
C ALA A 225 1.24 11.14 15.56
N GLU A 226 0.17 11.31 16.33
CA GLU A 226 -0.03 10.63 17.61
C GLU A 226 -0.21 9.11 17.43
N ILE A 227 -0.92 8.66 16.37
CA ILE A 227 -0.98 7.23 15.99
C ILE A 227 0.42 6.70 15.69
N VAL A 228 1.19 7.39 14.84
CA VAL A 228 2.57 6.97 14.51
C VAL A 228 3.45 6.91 15.75
N ALA A 229 3.41 7.91 16.62
CA ALA A 229 4.18 7.96 17.85
C ALA A 229 3.79 6.82 18.82
N ALA A 230 2.49 6.52 18.96
CA ALA A 230 2.01 5.41 19.78
C ALA A 230 2.48 4.06 19.24
N VAL A 231 2.41 3.86 17.91
CA VAL A 231 2.95 2.67 17.24
C VAL A 231 4.45 2.52 17.53
N ARG A 232 5.25 3.61 17.37
CA ARG A 232 6.69 3.58 17.65
C ARG A 232 7.02 3.15 19.09
N GLN A 233 6.18 3.48 20.06
CA GLN A 233 6.37 3.11 21.45
C GLN A 233 6.12 1.63 21.75
N THR A 234 5.42 0.91 20.87
CA THR A 234 5.00 -0.48 21.08
C THR A 234 5.79 -1.49 20.27
N VAL A 235 6.59 -1.04 19.30
CA VAL A 235 7.40 -1.90 18.42
C VAL A 235 8.89 -1.60 18.58
N SER A 236 9.76 -2.54 18.15
CA SER A 236 11.21 -2.33 18.17
C SER A 236 11.64 -1.16 17.27
N ALA A 237 12.82 -0.59 17.56
CA ALA A 237 13.33 0.56 16.82
C ALA A 237 13.54 0.27 15.33
N GLU A 238 13.89 -0.97 15.00
CA GLU A 238 14.16 -1.45 13.65
C GLU A 238 12.89 -1.88 12.88
N PHE A 239 11.74 -1.95 13.55
CA PHE A 239 10.48 -2.38 12.92
C PHE A 239 9.88 -1.25 12.07
N PRO A 240 9.78 -1.37 10.72
CA PRO A 240 9.34 -0.29 9.86
C PRO A 240 7.89 0.14 10.08
N VAL A 241 7.67 1.45 10.10
CA VAL A 241 6.35 2.07 10.05
C VAL A 241 6.20 2.81 8.73
N ILE A 242 5.36 2.30 7.86
CA ILE A 242 5.03 2.89 6.57
C ILE A 242 3.74 3.71 6.74
N PHE A 243 3.69 4.90 6.16
CA PHE A 243 2.48 5.72 6.15
C PHE A 243 1.96 5.89 4.73
N ARG A 244 0.75 5.37 4.46
CA ARG A 244 0.10 5.53 3.17
C ARG A 244 -0.84 6.73 3.17
N TYR A 245 -0.71 7.59 2.17
CA TYR A 245 -1.57 8.76 1.99
C TYR A 245 -1.91 8.99 0.51
N SER A 246 -2.89 9.85 0.25
CA SER A 246 -3.33 10.21 -1.11
C SER A 246 -3.80 11.66 -1.18
N GLN A 247 -3.68 12.28 -2.35
CA GLN A 247 -4.37 13.53 -2.63
C GLN A 247 -5.87 13.31 -2.73
N TRP A 248 -6.28 12.38 -3.59
CA TRP A 248 -7.67 12.07 -3.92
C TRP A 248 -8.37 11.23 -2.84
N LYS A 249 -9.70 11.30 -2.79
CA LYS A 249 -10.55 10.51 -1.91
C LYS A 249 -11.48 9.63 -2.74
N GLN A 250 -11.88 8.47 -2.18
CA GLN A 250 -12.70 7.51 -2.91
C GLN A 250 -14.10 8.06 -3.24
N GLU A 251 -14.70 8.80 -2.31
CA GLU A 251 -16.02 9.44 -2.47
C GLU A 251 -15.92 10.90 -2.97
N ALA A 252 -14.72 11.47 -3.08
CA ALA A 252 -14.44 12.82 -3.60
C ALA A 252 -13.18 12.78 -4.49
N TYR A 253 -13.35 12.33 -5.70
CA TYR A 253 -12.26 11.92 -6.58
C TYR A 253 -11.34 13.06 -7.03
N ASP A 254 -11.87 14.28 -7.09
CA ASP A 254 -11.14 15.49 -7.45
C ASP A 254 -10.59 16.25 -6.23
N ALA A 255 -10.78 15.69 -5.02
CA ALA A 255 -10.24 16.27 -3.80
C ALA A 255 -8.71 16.32 -3.84
N ARG A 256 -8.16 17.36 -3.21
CA ARG A 256 -6.73 17.50 -2.95
C ARG A 256 -6.50 17.61 -1.45
N LEU A 257 -5.48 16.91 -0.97
CA LEU A 257 -5.02 17.01 0.40
C LEU A 257 -4.17 18.27 0.61
N ALA A 258 -3.33 18.57 -0.37
CA ALA A 258 -2.44 19.73 -0.44
C ALA A 258 -2.43 20.32 -1.86
N GLU A 259 -2.52 21.64 -1.97
CA GLU A 259 -2.51 22.36 -3.26
C GLU A 259 -1.10 22.75 -3.69
N THR A 260 -0.17 22.86 -2.74
CA THR A 260 1.22 23.25 -3.00
C THR A 260 2.22 22.29 -2.35
N PRO A 261 3.49 22.27 -2.80
CA PRO A 261 4.54 21.52 -2.14
C PRO A 261 4.74 21.89 -0.67
N GLU A 262 4.58 23.15 -0.31
CA GLU A 262 4.74 23.65 1.06
C GLU A 262 3.61 23.15 1.97
N GLU A 263 2.37 23.08 1.47
CA GLU A 263 1.27 22.44 2.20
C GLU A 263 1.48 20.94 2.37
N LEU A 264 2.01 20.27 1.35
CA LEU A 264 2.36 18.87 1.43
C LEU A 264 3.47 18.64 2.48
N GLU A 265 4.50 19.46 2.50
CA GLU A 265 5.56 19.40 3.51
C GLU A 265 5.01 19.60 4.93
N ALA A 266 4.10 20.56 5.11
CA ALA A 266 3.46 20.82 6.40
C ALA A 266 2.68 19.61 6.95
N ILE A 267 2.21 18.71 6.08
CA ILE A 267 1.56 17.44 6.45
C ILE A 267 2.60 16.34 6.69
N LEU A 268 3.60 16.20 5.81
CA LEU A 268 4.52 15.06 5.86
C LEU A 268 5.60 15.21 6.91
N ALA A 269 6.09 16.41 7.19
CA ALA A 269 7.16 16.66 8.14
C ALA A 269 6.81 16.25 9.58
N PRO A 270 5.61 16.55 10.13
CA PRO A 270 5.21 16.06 11.45
C PRO A 270 5.13 14.52 11.52
N LEU A 271 4.69 13.86 10.43
CA LEU A 271 4.62 12.39 10.36
C LEU A 271 6.03 11.76 10.36
N ALA A 272 6.95 12.33 9.57
CA ALA A 272 8.34 11.90 9.55
C ALA A 272 9.02 12.10 10.93
N ALA A 273 8.73 13.23 11.60
CA ALA A 273 9.22 13.51 12.95
C ALA A 273 8.62 12.57 14.00
N ALA A 274 7.37 12.13 13.84
CA ALA A 274 6.72 11.17 14.73
C ALA A 274 7.26 9.73 14.59
N GLY A 275 8.02 9.43 13.51
CA GLY A 275 8.68 8.15 13.33
C GLY A 275 8.22 7.32 12.13
N VAL A 276 7.66 7.96 11.10
CA VAL A 276 7.42 7.28 9.80
C VAL A 276 8.77 7.00 9.14
N ASP A 277 9.02 5.75 8.79
CA ASP A 277 10.25 5.30 8.14
C ASP A 277 10.16 5.38 6.61
N ALA A 278 8.99 5.13 6.05
CA ALA A 278 8.74 5.22 4.61
C ALA A 278 7.33 5.74 4.31
N PHE A 279 7.17 6.40 3.17
CA PHE A 279 5.87 6.85 2.69
C PHE A 279 5.39 6.03 1.49
N HIS A 280 4.09 5.70 1.45
CA HIS A 280 3.44 5.07 0.31
C HIS A 280 2.46 6.07 -0.32
N ALA A 281 2.93 6.76 -1.37
CA ALA A 281 2.18 7.80 -2.06
C ALA A 281 1.19 7.19 -3.06
N SER A 282 -0.10 7.23 -2.72
CA SER A 282 -1.16 6.63 -3.54
C SER A 282 -1.67 7.60 -4.59
N THR A 283 -1.36 7.33 -5.86
CA THR A 283 -1.88 8.08 -7.00
C THR A 283 -2.81 7.22 -7.87
N ARG A 284 -3.55 7.86 -8.77
CA ARG A 284 -4.35 7.17 -9.80
C ARG A 284 -3.48 6.68 -10.93
N ARG A 285 -2.50 7.50 -11.31
CA ARG A 285 -1.51 7.24 -12.37
C ARG A 285 -0.16 7.80 -11.93
N TYR A 286 0.84 6.96 -11.76
CA TYR A 286 2.16 7.35 -11.27
C TYR A 286 2.90 8.34 -12.21
N TRP A 287 2.52 8.42 -13.48
CA TRP A 287 3.17 9.28 -14.48
C TRP A 287 2.60 10.70 -14.56
N VAL A 288 1.58 11.01 -13.78
CA VAL A 288 0.99 12.35 -13.76
C VAL A 288 1.79 13.22 -12.79
N PRO A 289 2.29 14.39 -13.23
CA PRO A 289 2.88 15.37 -12.33
C PRO A 289 1.90 15.80 -11.24
N GLU A 290 2.43 16.05 -10.03
CA GLU A 290 1.59 16.42 -8.90
C GLU A 290 1.33 17.91 -8.80
N PHE A 291 2.36 18.72 -8.98
CA PHE A 291 2.26 20.18 -8.90
C PHE A 291 2.80 20.85 -10.17
N ASP A 292 2.26 22.01 -10.52
CA ASP A 292 2.68 22.76 -11.70
C ASP A 292 4.17 23.12 -11.66
N GLY A 293 4.80 23.16 -12.84
CA GLY A 293 6.21 23.51 -13.00
C GLY A 293 7.21 22.41 -12.63
N SER A 294 6.74 21.18 -12.40
CA SER A 294 7.61 20.02 -12.12
C SER A 294 7.05 18.75 -12.74
N ASP A 295 7.92 17.85 -13.19
CA ASP A 295 7.54 16.51 -13.69
C ASP A 295 7.41 15.47 -12.57
N LEU A 296 7.73 15.83 -11.32
CA LEU A 296 7.63 14.91 -10.19
C LEU A 296 6.17 14.55 -9.90
N ASN A 297 5.93 13.25 -9.74
CA ASN A 297 4.65 12.76 -9.21
C ASN A 297 4.61 12.92 -7.69
N LEU A 298 3.51 12.52 -7.05
CA LEU A 298 3.33 12.62 -5.59
C LEU A 298 4.45 11.91 -4.81
N ALA A 299 4.91 10.74 -5.27
CA ALA A 299 6.01 10.01 -4.61
C ALA A 299 7.36 10.73 -4.74
N GLY A 300 7.65 11.30 -5.92
CA GLY A 300 8.86 12.08 -6.14
C GLY A 300 8.91 13.34 -5.27
N TRP A 301 7.77 14.04 -5.13
CA TRP A 301 7.65 15.16 -4.19
C TRP A 301 7.82 14.71 -2.75
N THR A 302 7.22 13.58 -2.35
CA THR A 302 7.37 13.03 -1.00
C THR A 302 8.83 12.79 -0.65
N LYS A 303 9.55 12.09 -1.53
CA LYS A 303 10.99 11.83 -1.33
C LYS A 303 11.80 13.11 -1.24
N LYS A 304 11.52 14.08 -2.13
CA LYS A 304 12.20 15.38 -2.14
C LYS A 304 11.98 16.17 -0.84
N LEU A 305 10.76 16.17 -0.30
CA LEU A 305 10.40 16.95 0.88
C LEU A 305 10.83 16.27 2.20
N THR A 306 10.80 14.93 2.25
CA THR A 306 11.03 14.20 3.50
C THR A 306 12.40 13.53 3.59
N GLY A 307 13.05 13.26 2.46
CA GLY A 307 14.26 12.44 2.40
C GLY A 307 14.04 10.97 2.80
N ARG A 308 12.80 10.52 3.00
CA ARG A 308 12.47 9.17 3.40
C ARG A 308 12.29 8.24 2.20
N PRO A 309 12.57 6.94 2.33
CA PRO A 309 12.19 5.95 1.33
C PRO A 309 10.73 6.11 0.94
N THR A 310 10.46 6.02 -0.37
CA THR A 310 9.11 6.28 -0.88
C THR A 310 8.68 5.22 -1.87
N ILE A 311 7.43 4.76 -1.71
CA ILE A 311 6.77 3.79 -2.58
C ILE A 311 5.77 4.54 -3.45
N THR A 312 5.87 4.44 -4.77
CA THR A 312 4.86 4.95 -5.71
C THR A 312 3.84 3.86 -6.06
N VAL A 313 2.59 4.26 -6.31
CA VAL A 313 1.53 3.38 -6.82
C VAL A 313 0.58 4.17 -7.71
N GLY A 314 0.04 3.52 -8.74
CA GLY A 314 -0.99 4.08 -9.62
C GLY A 314 -0.88 3.53 -11.02
N SER A 315 -1.73 2.60 -11.40
CA SER A 315 -1.80 1.97 -12.74
C SER A 315 -0.46 1.42 -13.27
N VAL A 316 0.39 0.89 -12.37
CA VAL A 316 1.69 0.29 -12.76
C VAL A 316 1.45 -0.92 -13.65
N GLY A 317 2.06 -0.94 -14.84
CA GLY A 317 1.92 -1.99 -15.84
C GLY A 317 0.59 -2.02 -16.60
N LEU A 318 -0.30 -1.05 -16.34
CA LEU A 318 -1.64 -0.95 -16.96
C LEU A 318 -1.91 0.48 -17.44
N ASP A 319 -2.69 0.61 -18.54
CA ASP A 319 -3.06 1.91 -19.12
C ASP A 319 -4.28 2.55 -18.47
N GLY A 320 -5.16 1.74 -17.88
CA GLY A 320 -6.45 2.17 -17.32
C GLY A 320 -6.39 2.61 -15.87
N ASP A 321 -7.24 3.57 -15.53
CA ASP A 321 -7.49 4.03 -14.17
C ASP A 321 -8.25 2.94 -13.37
N PHE A 322 -8.05 2.89 -12.04
CA PHE A 322 -8.67 1.85 -11.22
C PHE A 322 -10.20 2.04 -11.05
N ILE A 323 -10.73 3.27 -11.13
CA ILE A 323 -12.18 3.52 -11.08
C ILE A 323 -12.90 2.84 -12.25
N LYS A 324 -12.29 2.81 -13.44
CA LYS A 324 -12.84 2.10 -14.57
C LYS A 324 -13.04 0.60 -14.29
N ALA A 325 -12.17 0.02 -13.43
CA ALA A 325 -12.31 -1.37 -13.00
C ALA A 325 -13.59 -1.60 -12.17
N PHE A 326 -13.98 -0.65 -11.29
CA PHE A 326 -15.27 -0.73 -10.58
C PHE A 326 -16.48 -0.57 -11.50
N GLN A 327 -16.28 0.07 -12.65
CA GLN A 327 -17.29 0.17 -13.71
C GLN A 327 -17.28 -1.05 -14.66
N GLY A 328 -16.54 -2.11 -14.32
CA GLY A 328 -16.46 -3.34 -15.12
C GLY A 328 -15.51 -3.25 -16.33
N GLN A 329 -14.67 -2.23 -16.42
CA GLN A 329 -13.73 -2.07 -17.54
C GLN A 329 -12.38 -2.72 -17.23
N GLY A 330 -11.85 -3.50 -18.19
CA GLY A 330 -10.49 -4.01 -18.16
C GLY A 330 -9.44 -2.92 -18.41
N SER A 331 -8.15 -3.30 -18.36
CA SER A 331 -7.03 -2.41 -18.71
C SER A 331 -6.00 -3.17 -19.53
N ALA A 332 -5.52 -2.55 -20.62
CA ALA A 332 -4.44 -3.13 -21.41
C ALA A 332 -3.08 -3.01 -20.69
N VAL A 333 -2.13 -3.83 -21.11
CA VAL A 333 -0.76 -3.75 -20.62
C VAL A 333 -0.11 -2.45 -21.10
N ARG A 334 0.56 -1.74 -20.19
CA ARG A 334 1.41 -0.57 -20.47
C ARG A 334 2.86 -0.95 -20.24
N ASN A 335 3.77 -0.44 -21.06
CA ASN A 335 5.22 -0.59 -20.85
C ASN A 335 5.67 0.11 -19.55
N LEU A 336 6.86 -0.21 -19.08
CA LEU A 336 7.43 0.32 -17.84
C LEU A 336 8.56 1.34 -18.08
N ASP A 337 8.82 1.78 -19.31
CA ASP A 337 9.98 2.59 -19.62
C ASP A 337 10.02 3.89 -18.81
N ASP A 338 8.91 4.64 -18.74
CA ASP A 338 8.81 5.85 -17.93
C ASP A 338 9.01 5.56 -16.41
N LEU A 339 8.49 4.41 -15.93
CA LEU A 339 8.68 3.99 -14.53
C LEU A 339 10.16 3.72 -14.22
N LEU A 340 10.85 3.02 -15.13
CA LEU A 340 12.27 2.70 -15.00
C LEU A 340 13.13 3.97 -15.07
N ASP A 341 12.80 4.90 -15.97
CA ASP A 341 13.46 6.21 -16.07
C ASP A 341 13.36 7.00 -14.76
N ARG A 342 12.19 7.00 -14.12
CA ARG A 342 11.97 7.67 -12.84
C ARG A 342 12.72 7.00 -11.69
N LEU A 343 12.77 5.66 -11.64
CA LEU A 343 13.58 4.91 -10.67
C LEU A 343 15.09 5.15 -10.84
N GLU A 344 15.58 5.28 -12.09
CA GLU A 344 16.98 5.62 -12.35
C GLU A 344 17.35 7.05 -11.94
N ARG A 345 16.39 7.99 -12.08
CA ARG A 345 16.55 9.36 -11.57
C ARG A 345 16.35 9.49 -10.06
N ASP A 346 16.13 8.36 -9.38
CA ASP A 346 15.93 8.29 -7.93
C ASP A 346 14.73 9.11 -7.41
N GLU A 347 13.67 9.24 -8.23
CA GLU A 347 12.46 9.96 -7.84
C GLU A 347 11.70 9.27 -6.69
N PHE A 348 11.76 7.94 -6.62
CA PHE A 348 11.22 7.09 -5.56
C PHE A 348 11.99 5.77 -5.48
N ASP A 349 11.76 4.97 -4.41
CA ASP A 349 12.59 3.80 -4.13
C ASP A 349 11.94 2.49 -4.54
N MET A 350 10.62 2.39 -4.44
CA MET A 350 9.85 1.18 -4.73
C MET A 350 8.59 1.50 -5.54
N VAL A 351 8.08 0.48 -6.19
CA VAL A 351 6.81 0.54 -6.93
C VAL A 351 5.82 -0.48 -6.37
N ALA A 352 4.62 -0.04 -6.01
CA ALA A 352 3.55 -0.93 -5.61
C ALA A 352 2.62 -1.24 -6.79
N VAL A 353 2.36 -2.52 -7.01
CA VAL A 353 1.59 -3.07 -8.13
C VAL A 353 0.28 -3.65 -7.61
N GLY A 354 -0.84 -3.19 -8.13
CA GLY A 354 -2.17 -3.66 -7.74
C GLY A 354 -2.76 -4.65 -8.75
N ARG A 355 -3.65 -4.16 -9.62
CA ARG A 355 -4.46 -4.97 -10.53
C ARG A 355 -3.66 -5.90 -11.45
N ALA A 356 -2.45 -5.52 -11.87
CA ALA A 356 -1.60 -6.39 -12.66
C ALA A 356 -1.18 -7.65 -11.87
N LEU A 357 -0.83 -7.51 -10.58
CA LEU A 357 -0.56 -8.64 -9.68
C LEU A 357 -1.82 -9.41 -9.27
N LEU A 358 -2.98 -8.75 -9.29
CA LEU A 358 -4.26 -9.42 -9.08
C LEU A 358 -4.58 -10.38 -10.22
N GLN A 359 -4.37 -9.92 -11.47
CA GLN A 359 -4.57 -10.69 -12.68
C GLN A 359 -3.55 -11.81 -12.87
N ASP A 360 -2.29 -11.52 -12.53
CA ASP A 360 -1.17 -12.42 -12.79
C ASP A 360 -0.23 -12.49 -11.58
N PRO A 361 -0.34 -13.55 -10.76
CA PRO A 361 0.55 -13.75 -9.61
C PRO A 361 2.04 -13.79 -9.98
N GLU A 362 2.38 -14.19 -11.22
CA GLU A 362 3.75 -14.29 -11.72
C GLU A 362 4.25 -12.98 -12.37
N TRP A 363 3.51 -11.89 -12.30
CA TRP A 363 3.86 -10.62 -12.92
C TRP A 363 5.29 -10.18 -12.58
N ALA A 364 5.68 -10.24 -11.30
CA ALA A 364 7.02 -9.84 -10.86
C ALA A 364 8.11 -10.73 -11.45
N ALA A 365 7.93 -12.05 -11.45
CA ALA A 365 8.86 -13.00 -12.06
C ALA A 365 9.03 -12.74 -13.56
N LYS A 366 7.95 -12.43 -14.27
CA LYS A 366 7.99 -12.10 -15.71
C LYS A 366 8.77 -10.82 -15.98
N ILE A 367 8.52 -9.77 -15.19
CA ILE A 367 9.26 -8.51 -15.30
C ILE A 367 10.75 -8.70 -15.03
N LEU A 368 11.10 -9.39 -13.94
CA LEU A 368 12.48 -9.65 -13.55
C LEU A 368 13.22 -10.56 -14.55
N ALA A 369 12.49 -11.42 -15.26
CA ALA A 369 13.05 -12.26 -16.34
C ALA A 369 13.02 -11.60 -17.73
N GLY A 370 12.50 -10.38 -17.87
CA GLY A 370 12.38 -9.68 -19.16
C GLY A 370 11.32 -10.27 -20.10
N ARG A 371 10.37 -11.05 -19.59
CA ARG A 371 9.30 -11.71 -20.34
C ARG A 371 8.05 -10.82 -20.46
N PHE A 372 8.21 -9.64 -21.05
CA PHE A 372 7.16 -8.63 -21.15
C PHE A 372 5.99 -9.03 -22.06
N ASP A 373 6.23 -9.87 -23.05
CA ASP A 373 5.25 -10.43 -23.99
C ASP A 373 4.29 -11.43 -23.34
N GLU A 374 4.65 -11.95 -22.16
CA GLU A 374 3.79 -12.84 -21.37
C GLU A 374 2.87 -12.10 -20.37
N LEU A 375 2.97 -10.77 -20.28
CA LEU A 375 2.14 -9.98 -19.38
C LEU A 375 0.68 -10.01 -19.81
N LYS A 376 -0.23 -10.10 -18.84
CA LYS A 376 -1.66 -10.21 -19.09
C LYS A 376 -2.36 -8.87 -18.90
N PRO A 377 -3.29 -8.50 -19.79
CA PRO A 377 -4.20 -7.40 -19.55
C PRO A 377 -5.08 -7.72 -18.33
N TYR A 378 -5.49 -6.68 -17.60
CA TYR A 378 -6.37 -6.86 -16.45
C TYR A 378 -7.81 -7.07 -16.87
N ASP A 379 -8.44 -8.12 -16.31
CA ASP A 379 -9.86 -8.41 -16.40
C ASP A 379 -10.49 -8.33 -15.00
N THR A 380 -11.68 -7.73 -14.90
CA THR A 380 -12.42 -7.59 -13.63
C THR A 380 -12.85 -8.92 -13.02
N ALA A 381 -12.88 -10.00 -13.79
CA ALA A 381 -13.12 -11.35 -13.28
C ALA A 381 -12.09 -11.77 -12.20
N ALA A 382 -10.86 -11.25 -12.27
CA ALA A 382 -9.82 -11.47 -11.25
C ALA A 382 -10.22 -10.97 -9.83
N LEU A 383 -11.22 -10.08 -9.72
CA LEU A 383 -11.77 -9.65 -8.42
C LEU A 383 -12.54 -10.76 -7.71
N LYS A 384 -13.06 -11.75 -8.44
CA LYS A 384 -13.97 -12.78 -7.91
C LYS A 384 -13.27 -13.98 -7.28
N THR A 385 -11.94 -14.07 -7.40
CA THR A 385 -11.15 -15.20 -6.92
C THR A 385 -9.89 -14.75 -6.19
N LEU A 386 -9.30 -15.64 -5.38
CA LEU A 386 -7.95 -15.51 -4.82
C LEU A 386 -6.96 -16.36 -5.65
N SER A 387 -6.87 -16.06 -6.93
CA SER A 387 -5.92 -16.73 -7.83
C SER A 387 -4.50 -16.25 -7.58
#